data_92387fec8654644c17741005432596ce
#
_entry.id   92387fec8654644c17741005432596ce
#
_cell.length_a   1.000
_cell.length_b   1.000
_cell.length_c   1.000
_cell.angle_alpha   90.00
_cell.angle_beta   90.00
_cell.angle_gamma   90.00
#
_symmetry.space_group_name_H-M   'P 1'
#
loop_
_entity.id
_entity.type
_entity.pdbx_description
1 polymer ?
#
loop_
_entity_poly.entity_id
_entity_poly.type
_entity_poly.pdbx_seq_one_letter_code
_entity_poly.pdbx_strand_id
1 'polypeptide(L)'
;MAGQGPTSDTPSVFDDDDLGTGRGAVRIASVAALGGFLFGYDSAVINGAVASIQKHFDINNAALGFAVASALLGAAAGAMTAGRLADRIGRLAVMKIAAVLFFISAFGAGLAANIEMIVLFRVIGGVGVGVASVIAPA
;
A
#
# COMPACT_ATOMS: atom_id res chain seq x y z
N MET A 1 28.15 2.34 57.31
CA MET A 1 28.48 2.61 55.91
C MET A 1 27.62 1.70 55.03
N ALA A 2 26.50 2.21 54.56
CA ALA A 2 25.60 1.47 53.69
C ALA A 2 25.98 1.76 52.25
N GLY A 3 26.48 0.74 51.55
CA GLY A 3 26.79 0.87 50.12
C GLY A 3 25.49 0.89 49.32
N GLN A 4 25.24 2.02 48.68
CA GLN A 4 24.26 2.11 47.61
C GLN A 4 24.82 1.34 46.41
N GLY A 5 24.24 0.21 46.09
CA GLY A 5 24.49 -0.52 44.86
C GLY A 5 24.03 0.32 43.66
N PRO A 6 24.66 0.20 42.46
CA PRO A 6 24.24 0.94 41.31
C PRO A 6 22.82 0.55 40.94
N THR A 7 21.93 1.54 40.95
CA THR A 7 20.60 1.39 40.34
C THR A 7 20.80 1.15 38.87
N SER A 8 20.51 -0.06 38.43
CA SER A 8 20.49 -0.40 37.02
C SER A 8 19.28 0.30 36.38
N ASP A 9 19.47 1.55 35.96
CA ASP A 9 18.56 2.21 35.02
C ASP A 9 18.75 1.57 33.65
N THR A 10 18.33 0.33 33.53
CA THR A 10 18.02 -0.22 32.22
C THR A 10 16.68 0.37 31.82
N PRO A 11 16.62 1.22 30.76
CA PRO A 11 15.34 1.66 30.25
C PRO A 11 14.54 0.40 29.91
N SER A 12 13.41 0.22 30.60
CA SER A 12 12.49 -0.83 30.20
C SER A 12 12.05 -0.52 28.78
N VAL A 13 12.30 -1.44 27.85
CA VAL A 13 11.89 -1.33 26.44
C VAL A 13 10.37 -1.19 26.32
N PHE A 14 9.67 -1.32 27.43
CA PHE A 14 8.22 -1.16 27.56
C PHE A 14 7.93 -0.14 28.65
N ASP A 15 7.96 1.13 28.29
CA ASP A 15 7.40 2.18 29.15
C ASP A 15 5.88 1.99 29.24
N ASP A 16 5.33 2.12 30.43
CA ASP A 16 3.88 2.03 30.68
C ASP A 16 3.08 3.11 29.91
N ASP A 17 3.75 4.13 29.39
CA ASP A 17 3.18 5.13 28.46
C ASP A 17 2.81 4.52 27.10
N ASP A 18 3.40 3.39 26.72
CA ASP A 18 3.06 2.65 25.51
C ASP A 18 1.69 1.94 25.58
N LEU A 19 1.15 1.75 26.78
CA LEU A 19 -0.20 1.18 26.95
C LEU A 19 -1.29 2.17 26.48
N GLY A 20 -1.03 3.48 26.53
CA GLY A 20 -1.87 4.50 25.92
C GLY A 20 -1.80 4.46 24.37
N THR A 21 -0.71 3.98 23.84
CA THR A 21 -0.42 3.85 22.39
C THR A 21 -1.01 2.58 21.77
N GLY A 22 -1.48 1.64 22.58
CA GLY A 22 -2.06 0.39 22.09
C GLY A 22 -3.24 0.62 21.14
N ARG A 23 -4.07 1.62 21.40
CA ARG A 23 -5.15 2.03 20.47
C ARG A 23 -4.61 2.62 19.18
N GLY A 24 -3.52 3.36 19.23
CA GLY A 24 -2.82 3.88 18.06
C GLY A 24 -2.23 2.75 17.23
N ALA A 25 -1.52 1.82 17.87
CA ALA A 25 -0.94 0.65 17.23
C ALA A 25 -2.01 -0.24 16.56
N VAL A 26 -3.14 -0.48 17.23
CA VAL A 26 -4.27 -1.23 16.67
C VAL A 26 -4.87 -0.53 15.45
N ARG A 27 -5.02 0.80 15.50
CA ARG A 27 -5.49 1.57 14.34
C ARG A 27 -4.55 1.46 13.15
N ILE A 28 -3.25 1.63 13.38
CA ILE A 28 -2.23 1.52 12.32
C ILE A 28 -2.22 0.10 11.75
N ALA A 29 -2.25 -0.92 12.61
CA ALA A 29 -2.30 -2.33 12.19
C ALA A 29 -3.57 -2.64 11.40
N SER A 30 -4.72 -2.11 11.81
CA SER A 30 -6.00 -2.28 11.11
C SER A 30 -5.97 -1.63 9.73
N VAL A 31 -5.43 -0.42 9.62
CA VAL A 31 -5.28 0.28 8.33
C VAL A 31 -4.33 -0.47 7.41
N ALA A 32 -3.19 -0.94 7.93
CA ALA A 32 -2.25 -1.75 7.16
C ALA A 32 -2.86 -3.08 6.70
N ALA A 33 -3.60 -3.75 7.57
CA ALA A 33 -4.31 -4.99 7.25
C ALA A 33 -5.39 -4.78 6.18
N LEU A 34 -6.14 -3.68 6.25
CA LEU A 34 -7.12 -3.31 5.23
C LEU A 34 -6.44 -3.03 3.89
N GLY A 35 -5.31 -2.32 3.90
CA GLY A 35 -4.52 -2.08 2.70
C GLY A 35 -4.05 -3.38 2.04
N GLY A 36 -3.51 -4.30 2.84
CA GLY A 36 -3.11 -5.63 2.37
C GLY A 36 -4.28 -6.46 1.86
N PHE A 37 -5.41 -6.41 2.54
CA PHE A 37 -6.64 -7.07 2.10
C PHE A 37 -7.15 -6.52 0.76
N LEU A 38 -7.21 -5.20 0.62
CA LEU A 38 -7.64 -4.55 -0.62
C LEU A 38 -6.72 -4.89 -1.80
N PHE A 39 -5.40 -4.88 -1.56
CA PHE A 39 -4.44 -5.28 -2.59
C PHE A 39 -4.59 -6.76 -2.97
N GLY A 40 -4.73 -7.65 -1.99
CA GLY A 40 -4.97 -9.07 -2.22
C GLY A 40 -6.29 -9.32 -2.96
N TYR A 41 -7.35 -8.61 -2.59
CA TYR A 41 -8.64 -8.66 -3.25
C TYR A 41 -8.55 -8.19 -4.71
N ASP A 42 -7.91 -7.04 -4.96
CA ASP A 42 -7.69 -6.52 -6.33
C ASP A 42 -6.93 -7.53 -7.19
N SER A 43 -5.86 -8.12 -6.64
CA SER A 43 -5.09 -9.14 -7.34
C SER A 43 -5.89 -10.42 -7.61
N ALA A 44 -6.72 -10.85 -6.67
CA ALA A 44 -7.58 -12.02 -6.84
C ALA A 44 -8.66 -11.78 -7.90
N VAL A 45 -9.27 -10.60 -7.89
CA VAL A 45 -10.29 -10.20 -8.88
C VAL A 45 -9.70 -10.16 -10.28
N ILE A 46 -8.54 -9.55 -10.47
CA ILE A 46 -7.91 -9.48 -11.79
C ILE A 46 -7.52 -10.87 -12.29
N ASN A 47 -6.99 -11.74 -11.43
CA ASN A 47 -6.64 -13.10 -11.79
C ASN A 47 -7.90 -13.93 -12.18
N GLY A 48 -9.00 -13.73 -11.48
CA GLY A 48 -10.28 -14.35 -11.84
C GLY A 48 -10.89 -13.79 -13.12
N ALA A 49 -10.65 -12.53 -13.43
CA ALA A 49 -11.18 -11.85 -14.60
C ALA A 49 -10.31 -11.99 -15.86
N VAL A 50 -9.09 -12.54 -15.73
CA VAL A 50 -8.10 -12.63 -16.82
C VAL A 50 -8.68 -13.17 -18.13
N ALA A 51 -9.38 -14.29 -18.07
CA ALA A 51 -9.96 -14.91 -19.25
C ALA A 51 -11.06 -14.05 -19.88
N SER A 52 -11.87 -13.38 -19.06
CA SER A 52 -12.94 -12.50 -19.51
C SER A 52 -12.38 -11.22 -20.13
N ILE A 53 -11.33 -10.64 -19.55
CA ILE A 53 -10.63 -9.46 -20.07
C ILE A 53 -10.02 -9.79 -21.44
N GLN A 54 -9.34 -10.92 -21.55
CA GLN A 54 -8.73 -11.37 -22.79
C GLN A 54 -9.76 -11.52 -23.90
N LYS A 55 -10.90 -12.15 -23.59
CA LYS A 55 -11.98 -12.36 -24.53
C LYS A 55 -12.71 -11.06 -24.92
N HIS A 56 -12.91 -10.18 -23.94
CA HIS A 56 -13.65 -8.93 -24.15
C HIS A 56 -12.87 -7.92 -25.00
N PHE A 57 -11.56 -7.83 -24.79
CA PHE A 57 -10.69 -6.87 -25.49
C PHE A 57 -9.93 -7.49 -26.67
N ASP A 58 -10.11 -8.80 -26.93
CA ASP A 58 -9.43 -9.52 -28.00
C ASP A 58 -7.91 -9.30 -28.03
N ILE A 59 -7.28 -9.42 -26.85
CA ILE A 59 -5.86 -9.19 -26.67
C ILE A 59 -5.07 -10.50 -26.56
N ASN A 60 -3.79 -10.44 -26.95
CA ASN A 60 -2.89 -11.59 -26.81
C ASN A 60 -2.41 -11.77 -25.37
N ASN A 61 -1.80 -12.92 -25.08
CA ASN A 61 -1.29 -13.25 -23.75
C ASN A 61 -0.21 -12.26 -23.26
N ALA A 62 0.58 -11.70 -24.15
CA ALA A 62 1.61 -10.72 -23.78
C ALA A 62 1.01 -9.40 -23.31
N ALA A 63 0.01 -8.89 -24.01
CA ALA A 63 -0.70 -7.68 -23.61
C ALA A 63 -1.45 -7.88 -22.28
N LEU A 64 -2.06 -9.04 -22.10
CA LEU A 64 -2.72 -9.41 -20.86
C LEU A 64 -1.72 -9.48 -19.69
N GLY A 65 -0.60 -10.15 -19.87
CA GLY A 65 0.46 -10.25 -18.87
C GLY A 65 1.03 -8.88 -18.48
N PHE A 66 1.21 -7.99 -19.46
CA PHE A 66 1.62 -6.62 -19.21
C PHE A 66 0.56 -5.83 -18.41
N ALA A 67 -0.71 -5.98 -18.75
CA ALA A 67 -1.79 -5.34 -18.01
C ALA A 67 -1.83 -5.79 -16.54
N VAL A 68 -1.65 -7.07 -16.27
CA VAL A 68 -1.58 -7.61 -14.92
C VAL A 68 -0.32 -7.12 -14.19
N ALA A 69 0.83 -7.13 -14.85
CA ALA A 69 2.11 -6.72 -14.27
C ALA A 69 2.22 -5.21 -14.06
N SER A 70 1.42 -4.40 -14.74
CA SER A 70 1.50 -2.93 -14.68
C SER A 70 1.32 -2.37 -13.26
N ALA A 71 0.51 -3.02 -12.44
CA ALA A 71 0.34 -2.66 -11.03
C ALA A 71 1.64 -2.83 -10.23
N LEU A 72 2.42 -3.87 -10.51
CA LEU A 72 3.72 -4.09 -9.86
C LEU A 72 4.75 -3.04 -10.27
N LEU A 73 4.74 -2.62 -11.54
CA LEU A 73 5.59 -1.52 -12.01
C LEU A 73 5.22 -0.21 -11.32
N GLY A 74 3.93 0.07 -11.18
CA GLY A 74 3.43 1.21 -10.41
C GLY A 74 3.85 1.14 -8.94
N ALA A 75 3.75 -0.02 -8.31
CA ALA A 75 4.15 -0.24 -6.92
C ALA A 75 5.65 -0.02 -6.72
N ALA A 76 6.49 -0.48 -7.63
CA ALA A 76 7.93 -0.24 -7.59
C ALA A 76 8.26 1.26 -7.67
N ALA A 77 7.65 1.98 -8.61
CA ALA A 77 7.81 3.43 -8.75
C ALA A 77 7.32 4.18 -7.51
N GLY A 78 6.17 3.80 -6.98
CA GLY A 78 5.60 4.36 -5.74
C GLY A 78 6.51 4.16 -4.54
N ALA A 79 7.01 2.95 -4.34
CA ALA A 79 7.92 2.63 -3.25
C ALA A 79 9.23 3.43 -3.33
N MET A 80 9.80 3.60 -4.51
CA MET A 80 11.03 4.37 -4.71
C MET A 80 10.88 5.86 -4.40
N THR A 81 9.70 6.42 -4.62
CA THR A 81 9.42 7.85 -4.41
C THR A 81 8.84 8.16 -3.03
N ALA A 82 8.32 7.15 -2.34
CA ALA A 82 7.59 7.28 -1.08
C ALA A 82 8.37 8.02 0.01
N GLY A 83 9.64 7.66 0.22
CA GLY A 83 10.48 8.28 1.24
C GLY A 83 10.67 9.78 1.01
N ARG A 84 11.05 10.17 -0.20
CA ARG A 84 11.24 11.57 -0.57
C ARG A 84 9.97 12.39 -0.45
N LEU A 85 8.85 11.79 -0.81
CA LEU A 85 7.55 12.45 -0.74
C LEU A 85 7.13 12.63 0.72
N ALA A 86 7.34 11.62 1.57
CA ALA A 86 7.06 11.68 2.99
C ALA A 86 7.90 12.73 3.73
N ASP A 87 9.15 12.90 3.33
CA ASP A 87 10.04 13.90 3.89
C ASP A 87 9.59 15.35 3.56
N ARG A 88 8.94 15.53 2.41
CA ARG A 88 8.48 16.86 1.97
C ARG A 88 7.13 17.27 2.53
N ILE A 89 6.16 16.39 2.51
CA ILE A 89 4.77 16.72 2.85
C ILE A 89 4.24 16.00 4.09
N GLY A 90 5.06 15.14 4.69
CA GLY A 90 4.71 14.35 5.87
C GLY A 90 4.01 13.03 5.53
N ARG A 91 4.21 12.06 6.40
CA ARG A 91 3.71 10.69 6.23
C ARG A 91 2.19 10.60 6.11
N LEU A 92 1.49 11.35 6.96
CA LEU A 92 0.02 11.33 6.98
C LEU A 92 -0.58 11.85 5.68
N ALA A 93 -0.01 12.92 5.11
CA ALA A 93 -0.44 13.48 3.83
C ALA A 93 -0.20 12.49 2.70
N VAL A 94 0.97 11.84 2.69
CA VAL A 94 1.32 10.82 1.69
C VAL A 94 0.38 9.61 1.76
N MET A 95 0.02 9.15 2.95
CA MET A 95 -0.94 8.06 3.14
C MET A 95 -2.32 8.41 2.59
N LYS A 96 -2.79 9.64 2.81
CA LYS A 96 -4.07 10.11 2.24
C LYS A 96 -4.03 10.15 0.73
N ILE A 97 -2.93 10.62 0.15
CA ILE A 97 -2.73 10.64 -1.31
C ILE A 97 -2.74 9.20 -1.86
N ALA A 98 -2.04 8.28 -1.22
CA ALA A 98 -2.01 6.87 -1.61
C ALA A 98 -3.42 6.25 -1.60
N ALA A 99 -4.21 6.52 -0.57
CA ALA A 99 -5.59 6.05 -0.48
C ALA A 99 -6.48 6.62 -1.59
N VAL A 100 -6.34 7.91 -1.91
CA VAL A 100 -7.07 8.56 -3.00
C VAL A 100 -6.68 7.98 -4.36
N LEU A 101 -5.38 7.78 -4.60
CA LEU A 101 -4.88 7.16 -5.83
C LEU A 101 -5.43 5.74 -6.00
N PHE A 102 -5.44 4.95 -4.94
CA PHE A 102 -5.99 3.60 -4.97
C PHE A 102 -7.50 3.61 -5.26
N PHE A 103 -8.24 4.52 -4.63
CA PHE A 103 -9.67 4.67 -4.85
C PHE A 103 -10.01 5.07 -6.30
N ILE A 104 -9.31 6.06 -6.84
CA ILE A 104 -9.45 6.50 -8.24
C ILE A 104 -9.12 5.35 -9.19
N SER A 105 -8.06 4.61 -8.91
CA SER A 105 -7.66 3.43 -9.69
C SER A 105 -8.76 2.37 -9.73
N ALA A 106 -9.34 2.04 -8.58
CA ALA A 106 -10.38 1.02 -8.50
C ALA A 106 -11.62 1.40 -9.32
N PHE A 107 -12.07 2.65 -9.19
CA PHE A 107 -13.19 3.17 -10.00
C PHE A 107 -12.85 3.24 -11.49
N GLY A 108 -11.66 3.78 -11.81
CA GLY A 108 -11.22 3.91 -13.19
C GLY A 108 -11.06 2.56 -13.90
N ALA A 109 -10.50 1.57 -13.23
CA ALA A 109 -10.36 0.22 -13.78
C ALA A 109 -11.73 -0.46 -13.98
N GLY A 110 -12.68 -0.23 -13.08
CA GLY A 110 -14.05 -0.75 -13.21
C GLY A 110 -14.85 -0.14 -14.35
N LEU A 111 -14.54 1.10 -14.73
CA LEU A 111 -15.20 1.82 -15.83
C LEU A 111 -14.39 1.82 -17.12
N ALA A 112 -13.27 1.10 -17.16
CA ALA A 112 -12.38 1.10 -18.31
C ALA A 112 -13.06 0.51 -19.55
N ALA A 113 -13.03 1.28 -20.65
CA ALA A 113 -13.56 0.86 -21.95
C ALA A 113 -12.50 0.12 -22.80
N ASN A 114 -11.21 0.36 -22.50
CA ASN A 114 -10.08 -0.19 -23.27
C ASN A 114 -9.03 -0.78 -22.32
N ILE A 115 -8.23 -1.71 -22.86
CA ILE A 115 -7.13 -2.32 -22.12
C ILE A 115 -6.08 -1.28 -21.67
N GLU A 116 -5.85 -0.26 -22.46
CA GLU A 116 -4.92 0.84 -22.13
C GLU A 116 -5.37 1.61 -20.89
N MET A 117 -6.68 1.83 -20.74
CA MET A 117 -7.24 2.45 -19.53
C MET A 117 -7.05 1.56 -18.31
N ILE A 118 -7.23 0.25 -18.45
CA ILE A 118 -6.96 -0.70 -17.37
C ILE A 118 -5.50 -0.62 -16.93
N VAL A 119 -4.57 -0.66 -17.87
CA VAL A 119 -3.13 -0.54 -17.59
C VAL A 119 -2.82 0.77 -16.86
N LEU A 120 -3.34 1.88 -17.34
CA LEU A 120 -3.11 3.20 -16.73
C LEU A 120 -3.61 3.25 -15.28
N PHE A 121 -4.85 2.83 -15.04
CA PHE A 121 -5.41 2.85 -13.69
C PHE A 121 -4.75 1.83 -12.76
N ARG A 122 -4.29 0.71 -13.28
CA ARG A 122 -3.50 -0.26 -12.49
C ARG A 122 -2.14 0.29 -12.10
N VAL A 123 -1.46 1.03 -12.97
CA VAL A 123 -0.20 1.73 -12.63
C VAL A 123 -0.46 2.76 -11.52
N ILE A 124 -1.51 3.56 -11.65
CA ILE A 124 -1.88 4.56 -10.64
C ILE A 124 -2.18 3.91 -9.28
N GLY A 125 -2.97 2.85 -9.28
CA GLY A 125 -3.27 2.09 -8.06
C GLY A 125 -2.04 1.41 -7.46
N GLY A 126 -1.17 0.88 -8.32
CA GLY A 126 0.11 0.30 -7.92
C GLY A 126 1.00 1.33 -7.22
N VAL A 127 1.12 2.54 -7.77
CA VAL A 127 1.85 3.64 -7.11
C VAL A 127 1.30 3.91 -5.71
N GLY A 128 -0.01 3.98 -5.55
CA GLY A 128 -0.65 4.15 -4.24
C GLY A 128 -0.29 3.03 -3.27
N VAL A 129 -0.35 1.78 -3.71
CA VAL A 129 0.02 0.60 -2.90
C VAL A 129 1.51 0.62 -2.55
N GLY A 130 2.38 0.92 -3.53
CA GLY A 130 3.83 1.00 -3.31
C GLY A 130 4.21 2.06 -2.29
N VAL A 131 3.60 3.23 -2.38
CA VAL A 131 3.77 4.31 -1.39
C VAL A 131 3.28 3.86 -0.01
N ALA A 132 2.09 3.29 0.08
CA ALA A 132 1.52 2.83 1.33
C ALA A 132 2.36 1.73 2.00
N SER A 133 2.92 0.80 1.22
CA SER A 133 3.73 -0.30 1.74
C SER A 133 5.04 0.16 2.40
N VAL A 134 5.59 1.29 1.96
CA VAL A 134 6.80 1.89 2.55
C VAL A 134 6.47 2.76 3.76
N ILE A 135 5.39 3.53 3.68
CA ILE A 135 5.05 4.53 4.71
C ILE A 135 4.33 3.93 5.90
N ALA A 136 3.45 2.93 5.70
CA ALA A 136 2.64 2.36 6.77
C ALA A 136 3.48 1.71 7.90
N PRO A 137 4.53 0.90 7.63
CA PRO A 137 5.35 0.29 8.67
C PRO A 137 6.41 1.23 9.26
N ALA A 138 6.62 2.37 8.67
CA ALA A 138 7.67 3.30 9.10
C ALA A 138 7.21 4.28 10.24
#